data_01adf293315463069ecc3177582be4e7
#
_entry.id   01adf293315463069ecc3177582be4e7
#
_cell.length_a   1.000
_cell.length_b   1.000
_cell.length_c   1.000
_cell.angle_alpha   90.00
_cell.angle_beta   90.00
_cell.angle_gamma   90.00
#
_symmetry.space_group_name_H-M   'P 1'
#
loop_
_entity.id
_entity.type
_entity.pdbx_description
1 polymer ?
#
loop_
_entity_poly.entity_id
_entity_poly.type
_entity_poly.pdbx_seq_one_letter_code
_entity_poly.pdbx_strand_id
1 'polypeptide(L)'
;MKKTLTLLIVLAAIAGVVVLKKSQQGSTSALPRHTQGMPRLLDLGSKGCTACTMLDPVLEELRINYTGRLQVDFIDVWEHEQVAVDYGVEIIPVQIFFDANGHELYRHQGFISAQDITEKFAELGIALDAE
;
A
#
# COMPACT_ATOMS: atom_id res chain seq x y z
N MET A 1 43.86 12.98 -34.55
CA MET A 1 44.01 12.40 -33.21
C MET A 1 43.36 13.25 -32.09
N LYS A 2 43.58 14.58 -32.02
CA LYS A 2 42.95 15.40 -30.96
C LYS A 2 41.42 15.42 -31.01
N LYS A 3 40.79 15.46 -32.19
CA LYS A 3 39.33 15.48 -32.36
C LYS A 3 38.64 14.14 -31.97
N THR A 4 39.30 13.01 -32.18
CA THR A 4 38.78 11.69 -31.80
C THR A 4 38.87 11.47 -30.31
N LEU A 5 39.92 11.99 -29.66
CA LEU A 5 40.08 11.91 -28.21
C LEU A 5 39.03 12.74 -27.47
N THR A 6 38.71 13.95 -27.95
CA THR A 6 37.66 14.79 -27.38
C THR A 6 36.27 14.15 -27.54
N LEU A 7 35.98 13.51 -28.67
CA LEU A 7 34.73 12.81 -28.92
C LEU A 7 34.53 11.63 -27.93
N LEU A 8 35.60 10.87 -27.68
CA LEU A 8 35.55 9.74 -26.71
C LEU A 8 35.33 10.23 -25.28
N ILE A 9 35.93 11.34 -24.87
CA ILE A 9 35.74 11.92 -23.54
C ILE A 9 34.30 12.41 -23.36
N VAL A 10 33.71 13.05 -24.37
CA VAL A 10 32.32 13.50 -24.32
C VAL A 10 31.34 12.33 -24.26
N LEU A 11 31.58 11.27 -25.04
CA LEU A 11 30.77 10.06 -25.01
C LEU A 11 30.85 9.35 -23.66
N ALA A 12 32.02 9.26 -23.03
CA ALA A 12 32.22 8.71 -21.71
C ALA A 12 31.50 9.54 -20.62
N ALA A 13 31.53 10.87 -20.72
CA ALA A 13 30.84 11.77 -19.81
C ALA A 13 29.31 11.63 -19.93
N ILE A 14 28.77 11.50 -21.15
CA ILE A 14 27.33 11.28 -21.37
C ILE A 14 26.90 9.92 -20.83
N ALA A 15 27.69 8.87 -21.07
CA ALA A 15 27.40 7.53 -20.49
C ALA A 15 27.42 7.54 -18.96
N GLY A 16 28.37 8.27 -18.34
CA GLY A 16 28.43 8.43 -16.88
C GLY A 16 27.21 9.15 -16.31
N VAL A 17 26.72 10.19 -16.96
CA VAL A 17 25.52 10.94 -16.54
C VAL A 17 24.26 10.07 -16.67
N VAL A 18 24.15 9.25 -17.72
CA VAL A 18 23.00 8.34 -17.91
C VAL A 18 22.99 7.24 -16.84
N VAL A 19 24.14 6.70 -16.47
CA VAL A 19 24.25 5.69 -15.40
C VAL A 19 23.93 6.30 -14.04
N LEU A 20 24.42 7.51 -13.74
CA LEU A 20 24.10 8.22 -12.49
C LEU A 20 22.60 8.59 -12.37
N LYS A 21 21.95 8.97 -13.47
CA LYS A 21 20.50 9.21 -13.49
C LYS A 21 19.67 7.95 -13.19
N LYS A 22 20.18 6.78 -13.58
CA LYS A 22 19.50 5.49 -13.31
C LYS A 22 19.65 5.05 -11.87
N SER A 23 20.65 5.53 -11.14
CA SER A 23 20.89 5.25 -9.70
C SER A 23 20.10 6.15 -8.76
N GLN A 24 19.50 7.22 -9.25
CA GLN A 24 18.63 8.12 -8.47
C GLN A 24 17.14 7.86 -8.68
N GLN A 25 16.75 6.61 -8.96
CA GLN A 25 15.39 6.18 -8.62
C GLN A 25 15.36 6.09 -7.10
N GLY A 26 15.19 7.25 -6.46
CA GLY A 26 14.88 7.36 -5.05
C GLY A 26 13.72 6.43 -4.75
N SER A 27 13.81 5.77 -3.61
CA SER A 27 12.73 5.01 -3.00
C SER A 27 11.53 5.94 -2.80
N THR A 28 10.79 6.20 -3.86
CA THR A 28 9.39 6.56 -3.74
C THR A 28 8.79 5.30 -3.13
N SER A 29 8.43 5.32 -1.86
CA SER A 29 7.67 4.25 -1.23
C SER A 29 6.43 4.07 -2.10
N ALA A 30 6.50 3.11 -3.01
CA ALA A 30 5.39 2.83 -3.89
C ALA A 30 4.23 2.43 -3.00
N LEU A 31 3.09 3.12 -3.13
CA LEU A 31 1.87 2.77 -2.40
C LEU A 31 1.60 1.28 -2.58
N PRO A 32 1.17 0.58 -1.53
CA PRO A 32 0.90 -0.84 -1.60
C PRO A 32 -0.18 -1.11 -2.64
N ARG A 33 0.12 -2.04 -3.57
CA ARG A 33 -0.79 -2.45 -4.63
C ARG A 33 -1.47 -3.74 -4.22
N HIS A 34 -2.69 -3.93 -4.74
CA HIS A 34 -3.41 -5.18 -4.56
C HIS A 34 -2.62 -6.36 -5.14
N THR A 35 -2.46 -7.42 -4.35
CA THR A 35 -1.86 -8.69 -4.80
C THR A 35 -2.94 -9.55 -5.43
N GLN A 36 -2.81 -9.85 -6.71
CA GLN A 36 -3.76 -10.70 -7.45
C GLN A 36 -3.91 -12.07 -6.76
N GLY A 37 -5.15 -12.51 -6.62
CA GLY A 37 -5.46 -13.80 -6.02
C GLY A 37 -5.51 -13.80 -4.47
N MET A 38 -5.38 -12.65 -3.82
CA MET A 38 -5.44 -12.52 -2.37
C MET A 38 -6.45 -11.44 -1.98
N PRO A 39 -7.40 -11.71 -1.07
CA PRO A 39 -8.26 -10.66 -0.51
C PRO A 39 -7.40 -9.62 0.22
N ARG A 40 -7.90 -8.39 0.30
CA ARG A 40 -7.16 -7.27 0.87
C ARG A 40 -8.02 -6.46 1.83
N LEU A 41 -7.43 -6.12 2.97
CA LEU A 41 -7.89 -5.05 3.85
C LEU A 41 -6.99 -3.84 3.63
N LEU A 42 -7.57 -2.70 3.26
CA LEU A 42 -6.87 -1.43 3.14
C LEU A 42 -7.39 -0.47 4.21
N ASP A 43 -6.53 -0.09 5.15
CA ASP A 43 -6.81 0.94 6.14
C ASP A 43 -6.27 2.29 5.66
N LEU A 44 -7.17 3.26 5.55
CA LEU A 44 -6.87 4.65 5.22
C LEU A 44 -6.99 5.48 6.50
N GLY A 45 -5.87 5.92 7.00
CA GLY A 45 -5.78 6.63 8.27
C GLY A 45 -4.64 7.65 8.28
N SER A 46 -4.19 8.05 9.46
CA SER A 46 -2.97 8.84 9.64
C SER A 46 -2.34 8.53 10.99
N LYS A 47 -1.00 8.57 11.03
CA LYS A 47 -0.21 8.43 12.27
C LYS A 47 -0.48 9.56 13.27
N GLY A 48 -0.97 10.70 12.82
CA GLY A 48 -1.38 11.82 13.66
C GLY A 48 -2.81 11.74 14.21
N CYS A 49 -3.57 10.73 13.84
CA CYS A 49 -4.96 10.52 14.22
C CYS A 49 -5.05 9.48 15.36
N THR A 50 -5.51 9.87 16.54
CA THR A 50 -5.61 8.95 17.70
C THR A 50 -6.49 7.73 17.43
N ALA A 51 -7.64 7.91 16.76
CA ALA A 51 -8.52 6.79 16.43
C ALA A 51 -7.87 5.82 15.43
N CYS A 52 -7.02 6.31 14.52
CA CYS A 52 -6.30 5.49 13.55
C CYS A 52 -5.20 4.65 14.24
N THR A 53 -4.45 5.24 15.18
CA THR A 53 -3.39 4.52 15.90
C THR A 53 -3.91 3.40 16.79
N MET A 54 -5.19 3.43 17.18
CA MET A 54 -5.83 2.31 17.88
C MET A 54 -5.97 1.07 16.99
N LEU A 55 -5.92 1.22 15.67
CA LEU A 55 -5.97 0.12 14.71
C LEU A 55 -4.60 -0.55 14.50
N ASP A 56 -3.48 0.12 14.82
CA ASP A 56 -2.14 -0.43 14.60
C ASP A 56 -1.97 -1.87 15.12
N PRO A 57 -2.33 -2.18 16.40
CA PRO A 57 -2.23 -3.55 16.91
C PRO A 57 -3.19 -4.52 16.22
N VAL A 58 -4.37 -4.05 15.79
CA VAL A 58 -5.35 -4.86 15.07
C VAL A 58 -4.81 -5.26 13.69
N LEU A 59 -4.25 -4.29 12.95
CA LEU A 59 -3.67 -4.54 11.63
C LEU A 59 -2.45 -5.47 11.72
N GLU A 60 -1.62 -5.32 12.76
CA GLU A 60 -0.47 -6.18 12.98
C GLU A 60 -0.89 -7.61 13.34
N GLU A 61 -1.88 -7.78 14.20
CA GLU A 61 -2.48 -9.09 14.51
C GLU A 61 -2.97 -9.80 13.24
N LEU A 62 -3.69 -9.09 12.38
CA LEU A 62 -4.18 -9.63 11.11
C LEU A 62 -3.05 -10.02 10.16
N ARG A 63 -1.99 -9.20 10.06
CA ARG A 63 -0.81 -9.51 9.23
C ARG A 63 -0.13 -10.81 9.66
N ILE A 64 0.00 -11.01 10.97
CA ILE A 64 0.64 -12.20 11.53
C ILE A 64 -0.25 -13.43 11.33
N ASN A 65 -1.52 -13.35 11.76
CA ASN A 65 -2.41 -14.51 11.80
C ASN A 65 -2.87 -14.97 10.42
N TYR A 66 -2.94 -14.06 9.45
CA TYR A 66 -3.42 -14.33 8.09
C TYR A 66 -2.36 -14.14 7.01
N THR A 67 -1.07 -14.31 7.37
CA THR A 67 0.04 -14.27 6.41
C THR A 67 -0.21 -15.18 5.22
N GLY A 68 -0.12 -14.64 3.99
CA GLY A 68 -0.36 -15.36 2.75
C GLY A 68 -1.84 -15.62 2.41
N ARG A 69 -2.78 -15.20 3.26
CA ARG A 69 -4.23 -15.38 3.08
C ARG A 69 -5.00 -14.06 3.02
N LEU A 70 -4.49 -13.02 3.65
CA LEU A 70 -5.03 -11.66 3.64
C LEU A 70 -3.88 -10.66 3.45
N GLN A 71 -4.01 -9.79 2.48
CA GLN A 71 -3.14 -8.62 2.36
C GLN A 71 -3.70 -7.52 3.28
N VAL A 72 -2.87 -6.99 4.18
CA VAL A 72 -3.25 -5.93 5.12
C VAL A 72 -2.35 -4.72 4.92
N ASP A 73 -2.90 -3.66 4.36
CA ASP A 73 -2.19 -2.42 4.05
C ASP A 73 -2.71 -1.25 4.87
N PHE A 74 -1.81 -0.34 5.18
CA PHE A 74 -2.09 0.97 5.73
C PHE A 74 -1.53 2.04 4.81
N ILE A 75 -2.31 3.09 4.56
CA ILE A 75 -1.85 4.28 3.85
C ILE A 75 -2.17 5.52 4.69
N ASP A 76 -1.13 6.30 5.00
CA ASP A 76 -1.31 7.60 5.64
C ASP A 76 -1.81 8.60 4.61
N VAL A 77 -3.09 8.98 4.72
CA VAL A 77 -3.73 9.89 3.77
C VAL A 77 -3.34 11.35 3.98
N TRP A 78 -2.68 11.70 5.10
CA TRP A 78 -2.09 13.03 5.27
C TRP A 78 -0.73 13.15 4.58
N GLU A 79 -0.01 12.03 4.41
CA GLU A 79 1.20 11.96 3.58
C GLU A 79 0.86 11.77 2.08
N HIS A 80 -0.32 11.19 1.79
CA HIS A 80 -0.79 10.83 0.44
C HIS A 80 -2.22 11.32 0.18
N GLU A 81 -2.44 12.63 0.21
CA GLU A 81 -3.78 13.25 0.10
C GLU A 81 -4.57 12.79 -1.14
N GLN A 82 -3.88 12.55 -2.27
CA GLN A 82 -4.54 12.08 -3.49
C GLN A 82 -5.24 10.73 -3.29
N VAL A 83 -4.72 9.87 -2.41
CA VAL A 83 -5.34 8.57 -2.10
C VAL A 83 -6.70 8.76 -1.43
N ALA A 84 -6.83 9.72 -0.50
CA ALA A 84 -8.12 10.03 0.10
C ALA A 84 -9.15 10.46 -0.95
N VAL A 85 -8.71 11.30 -1.90
CA VAL A 85 -9.56 11.75 -3.02
C VAL A 85 -9.97 10.59 -3.92
N ASP A 86 -9.01 9.74 -4.33
CA ASP A 86 -9.24 8.62 -5.24
C ASP A 86 -10.20 7.57 -4.64
N TYR A 87 -10.14 7.36 -3.32
CA TYR A 87 -11.05 6.47 -2.60
C TYR A 87 -12.31 7.15 -2.06
N GLY A 88 -12.45 8.47 -2.23
CA GLY A 88 -13.59 9.24 -1.73
C GLY A 88 -13.70 9.22 -0.20
N VAL A 89 -12.57 9.31 0.51
CA VAL A 89 -12.50 9.29 1.97
C VAL A 89 -12.42 10.71 2.50
N GLU A 90 -13.45 11.11 3.27
CA GLU A 90 -13.54 12.43 3.90
C GLU A 90 -13.24 12.38 5.41
N ILE A 91 -13.47 11.24 6.05
CA ILE A 91 -13.28 11.04 7.48
C ILE A 91 -12.48 9.76 7.71
N ILE A 92 -11.45 9.81 8.55
CA ILE A 92 -10.58 8.69 8.88
C ILE A 92 -10.76 8.23 10.35
N PRO A 93 -10.47 6.95 10.65
CA PRO A 93 -10.00 5.89 9.76
C PRO A 93 -11.13 5.24 8.94
N VAL A 94 -10.78 4.71 7.76
CA VAL A 94 -11.70 3.92 6.93
C VAL A 94 -10.99 2.64 6.50
N GLN A 95 -11.64 1.49 6.73
CA GLN A 95 -11.19 0.19 6.25
C GLN A 95 -12.00 -0.22 5.04
N ILE A 96 -11.30 -0.57 3.95
CA ILE A 96 -11.89 -1.01 2.70
C ILE A 96 -11.55 -2.48 2.49
N PHE A 97 -12.59 -3.28 2.25
CA PHE A 97 -12.50 -4.73 2.07
C PHE A 97 -12.58 -5.05 0.58
N PHE A 98 -11.56 -5.73 0.06
CA PHE A 98 -11.48 -6.14 -1.33
C PHE A 98 -11.46 -7.65 -1.45
N ASP A 99 -12.09 -8.16 -2.52
CA ASP A 99 -11.94 -9.55 -2.94
C ASP A 99 -10.54 -9.84 -3.53
N ALA A 100 -10.29 -11.11 -3.89
CA ALA A 100 -9.04 -11.54 -4.48
C ALA A 100 -8.77 -10.95 -5.88
N ASN A 101 -9.77 -10.36 -6.53
CA ASN A 101 -9.66 -9.70 -7.82
C ASN A 101 -9.46 -8.19 -7.72
N GLY A 102 -9.55 -7.63 -6.51
CA GLY A 102 -9.42 -6.20 -6.25
C GLY A 102 -10.73 -5.42 -6.35
N HIS A 103 -11.88 -6.08 -6.34
CA HIS A 103 -13.16 -5.40 -6.26
C HIS A 103 -13.47 -5.05 -4.82
N GLU A 104 -13.86 -3.80 -4.59
CA GLU A 104 -14.34 -3.37 -3.29
C GLU A 104 -15.68 -4.03 -2.95
N LEU A 105 -15.76 -4.66 -1.77
CA LEU A 105 -16.94 -5.35 -1.27
C LEU A 105 -17.66 -4.57 -0.18
N TYR A 106 -16.89 -3.89 0.70
CA TYR A 106 -17.43 -3.24 1.88
C TYR A 106 -16.49 -2.15 2.39
N ARG A 107 -17.04 -1.18 3.10
CA ARG A 107 -16.28 -0.15 3.85
C ARG A 107 -16.79 -0.06 5.28
N HIS A 108 -15.85 0.11 6.21
CA HIS A 108 -16.13 0.46 7.59
C HIS A 108 -15.45 1.81 7.91
N GLN A 109 -16.12 2.64 8.69
CA GLN A 109 -15.57 3.90 9.18
C GLN A 109 -15.44 3.86 10.70
N GLY A 110 -14.29 4.27 11.22
CA GLY A 110 -13.98 4.27 12.64
C GLY A 110 -13.19 3.03 13.07
N PHE A 111 -13.16 2.78 14.38
CA PHE A 111 -12.48 1.61 14.94
C PHE A 111 -13.27 0.33 14.65
N ILE A 112 -12.54 -0.74 14.34
CA ILE A 112 -13.08 -2.09 14.16
C ILE A 112 -12.09 -3.10 14.74
N SER A 113 -12.58 -4.15 15.41
CA SER A 113 -11.72 -5.19 15.99
C SER A 113 -11.25 -6.22 14.94
N ALA A 114 -10.17 -6.96 15.24
CA ALA A 114 -9.69 -8.04 14.36
C ALA A 114 -10.77 -9.11 14.16
N GLN A 115 -11.53 -9.44 15.20
CA GLN A 115 -12.64 -10.38 15.12
C GLN A 115 -13.74 -9.89 14.16
N ASP A 116 -14.19 -8.64 14.31
CA ASP A 116 -15.23 -8.08 13.44
C ASP A 116 -14.76 -8.01 11.97
N ILE A 117 -13.46 -7.73 11.73
CA ILE A 117 -12.88 -7.76 10.38
C ILE A 117 -12.97 -9.16 9.78
N THR A 118 -12.57 -10.18 10.52
CA THR A 118 -12.58 -11.57 10.02
C THR A 118 -13.99 -12.09 9.82
N GLU A 119 -14.91 -11.78 10.74
CA GLU A 119 -16.34 -12.08 10.60
C GLU A 119 -16.92 -11.39 9.37
N LYS A 120 -16.54 -10.13 9.11
CA LYS A 120 -16.99 -9.41 7.93
C LYS A 120 -16.50 -10.05 6.64
N PHE A 121 -15.24 -10.49 6.54
CA PHE A 121 -14.77 -11.24 5.38
C PHE A 121 -15.56 -12.54 5.18
N ALA A 122 -15.86 -13.26 6.25
CA ALA A 122 -16.69 -14.47 6.19
C ALA A 122 -18.12 -14.18 5.70
N GLU A 123 -18.76 -13.10 6.19
CA GLU A 123 -20.07 -12.64 5.71
C GLU A 123 -20.05 -12.28 4.21
N LEU A 124 -18.94 -11.73 3.72
CA LEU A 124 -18.72 -11.41 2.31
C LEU A 124 -18.36 -12.64 1.45
N GLY A 125 -18.35 -13.84 2.03
CA GLY A 125 -18.06 -15.09 1.34
C GLY A 125 -16.58 -15.40 1.18
N ILE A 126 -15.71 -14.72 1.95
CA ILE A 126 -14.26 -14.90 1.93
C ILE A 126 -13.83 -15.61 3.23
N ALA A 127 -13.52 -16.90 3.14
CA ALA A 127 -12.94 -17.65 4.24
C ALA A 127 -11.44 -17.31 4.35
N LEU A 128 -11.03 -16.75 5.48
CA LEU A 128 -9.64 -16.45 5.78
C LEU A 128 -8.93 -17.60 6.51
N ASP A 129 -9.70 -18.53 7.10
CA ASP A 129 -9.15 -19.69 7.79
C ASP A 129 -8.69 -20.74 6.77
N ALA A 130 -7.57 -21.38 7.06
CA ALA A 130 -7.13 -22.55 6.30
C ALA A 130 -8.03 -23.73 6.66
N GLU A 131 -8.55 -24.44 5.64
CA GLU A 131 -9.08 -25.78 5.82
C GLU A 131 -7.99 -26.75 6.28
#